data_926e5f39497da1dd3b83b6ea2dd03ea2
#
_entry.id   926e5f39497da1dd3b83b6ea2dd03ea2
#
_cell.length_a   1.000
_cell.length_b   1.000
_cell.length_c   1.000
_cell.angle_alpha   90.00
_cell.angle_beta   90.00
_cell.angle_gamma   90.00
#
_symmetry.space_group_name_H-M   'P 1'
#
loop_
_entity.id
_entity.type
_entity.pdbx_description
1 polymer ?
#
loop_
_entity_poly.entity_id
_entity_poly.type
_entity_poly.pdbx_seq_one_letter_code
_entity_poly.pdbx_strand_id
1 'polypeptide(L)'
;MFLVLVVHADYFSLGAPTAEECINNGVASLFRIGVESISIVCVNVFVLISGWFGIHFKWKSLLSFMFQVFFFGCLIYAFCVVFLGTSISLKGVAECFQVTQWNWFVKAYILLYLISPVLNEFCKNADRKSFITLLCCFFAFQTIYGCSGAAKFIEAGYSTISFIGLYLLAQFLHRYIAPSLVKIQKITLITGGGISCLLV
;
A
#
# COMPACT_ATOMS: atom_id res chain seq x y z
N MET A 1 -1.26 9.75 0.21
CA MET A 1 -0.09 10.53 0.67
C MET A 1 -0.28 11.12 2.06
N PHE A 2 -1.39 11.82 2.36
CA PHE A 2 -1.60 12.38 3.71
C PHE A 2 -1.51 11.35 4.84
N LEU A 3 -2.18 10.19 4.71
CA LEU A 3 -2.13 9.12 5.71
C LEU A 3 -0.69 8.58 5.95
N VAL A 4 0.15 8.56 4.91
CA VAL A 4 1.57 8.18 5.06
C VAL A 4 2.31 9.18 5.95
N LEU A 5 2.06 10.49 5.78
CA LEU A 5 2.65 11.51 6.64
C LEU A 5 2.17 11.36 8.09
N VAL A 6 0.89 11.07 8.30
CA VAL A 6 0.32 10.86 9.63
C VAL A 6 0.98 9.67 10.33
N VAL A 7 1.15 8.51 9.67
CA VAL A 7 1.85 7.35 10.25
C VAL A 7 3.30 7.69 10.63
N HIS A 8 4.00 8.44 9.79
CA HIS A 8 5.38 8.81 10.08
C HIS A 8 5.49 9.84 11.21
N ALA A 9 4.54 10.78 11.27
CA ALA A 9 4.53 11.81 12.32
C ALA A 9 4.10 11.27 13.69
N ASP A 10 3.22 10.29 13.76
CA ASP A 10 2.74 9.70 15.01
C ASP A 10 3.55 8.44 15.38
N TYR A 11 3.31 7.31 14.71
CA TYR A 11 3.87 6.02 15.11
C TYR A 11 5.41 5.97 15.03
N PHE A 12 5.99 6.40 13.90
CA PHE A 12 7.45 6.32 13.72
C PHE A 12 8.23 7.39 14.48
N SER A 13 7.60 8.52 14.82
CA SER A 13 8.28 9.61 15.55
C SER A 13 8.04 9.53 17.06
N LEU A 14 6.81 9.20 17.50
CA LEU A 14 6.41 9.20 18.90
C LEU A 14 6.32 7.79 19.50
N GLY A 15 6.24 6.76 18.65
CA GLY A 15 5.99 5.39 19.09
C GLY A 15 4.54 5.13 19.48
N ALA A 16 4.22 3.88 19.82
CA ALA A 16 2.90 3.53 20.34
C ALA A 16 2.70 4.15 21.73
N PRO A 17 1.47 4.54 22.11
CA PRO A 17 1.17 5.06 23.43
C PRO A 17 1.61 4.08 24.53
N THR A 18 2.33 4.59 25.52
CA THR A 18 2.77 3.77 26.65
C THR A 18 1.62 3.47 27.62
N ALA A 19 1.78 2.44 28.48
CA ALA A 19 0.77 2.10 29.50
C ALA A 19 0.49 3.29 30.45
N GLU A 20 1.51 4.10 30.78
CA GLU A 20 1.36 5.30 31.61
C GLU A 20 0.56 6.38 30.89
N GLU A 21 0.82 6.62 29.60
CA GLU A 21 0.05 7.58 28.79
C GLU A 21 -1.41 7.15 28.66
N CYS A 22 -1.67 5.85 28.51
CA CYS A 22 -3.04 5.31 28.46
C CYS A 22 -3.79 5.51 29.78
N ILE A 23 -3.12 5.42 30.93
CA ILE A 23 -3.71 5.64 32.24
C ILE A 23 -3.94 7.13 32.50
N ASN A 24 -2.94 7.97 32.18
CA ASN A 24 -2.98 9.40 32.51
C ASN A 24 -3.85 10.20 31.53
N ASN A 25 -3.86 9.83 30.23
CA ASN A 25 -4.58 10.53 29.14
C ASN A 25 -5.28 9.53 28.21
N GLY A 26 -6.18 8.70 28.72
CA GLY A 26 -6.83 7.62 27.98
C GLY A 26 -7.54 8.07 26.70
N VAL A 27 -8.20 9.24 26.71
CA VAL A 27 -8.90 9.78 25.53
C VAL A 27 -7.91 10.14 24.42
N ALA A 28 -6.81 10.81 24.74
CA ALA A 28 -5.78 11.17 23.77
C ALA A 28 -5.09 9.93 23.20
N SER A 29 -4.79 8.93 24.05
CA SER A 29 -4.20 7.67 23.63
C SER A 29 -5.13 6.88 22.71
N LEU A 30 -6.43 6.80 23.02
CA LEU A 30 -7.42 6.18 22.15
C LEU A 30 -7.56 6.90 20.80
N PHE A 31 -7.51 8.23 20.79
CA PHE A 31 -7.53 9.00 19.56
C PHE A 31 -6.30 8.70 18.68
N ARG A 32 -5.09 8.67 19.28
CA ARG A 32 -3.85 8.29 18.57
C ARG A 32 -3.94 6.91 17.98
N ILE A 33 -4.34 5.89 18.77
CA ILE A 33 -4.53 4.51 18.30
C ILE A 33 -5.54 4.46 17.15
N GLY A 34 -6.64 5.22 17.25
CA GLY A 34 -7.65 5.30 16.19
C GLY A 34 -7.10 5.89 14.89
N VAL A 35 -6.37 7.01 14.96
CA VAL A 35 -5.71 7.64 13.81
C VAL A 35 -4.68 6.72 13.20
N GLU A 36 -3.87 6.05 14.01
CA GLU A 36 -2.88 5.08 13.56
C GLU A 36 -3.55 3.90 12.84
N SER A 37 -4.61 3.32 13.42
CA SER A 37 -5.35 2.20 12.83
C SER A 37 -5.89 2.51 11.44
N ILE A 38 -6.34 3.75 11.20
CA ILE A 38 -6.80 4.20 9.88
C ILE A 38 -5.61 4.46 8.95
N SER A 39 -4.54 4.99 9.48
CA SER A 39 -3.38 5.43 8.69
C SER A 39 -2.47 4.28 8.26
N ILE A 40 -2.36 3.22 9.07
CA ILE A 40 -1.45 2.10 8.82
C ILE A 40 -1.76 1.34 7.53
N VAL A 41 -3.02 1.34 7.09
CA VAL A 41 -3.43 0.67 5.85
C VAL A 41 -3.11 1.46 4.58
N CYS A 42 -2.56 2.67 4.69
CA CYS A 42 -2.33 3.59 3.57
C CYS A 42 -1.47 2.98 2.45
N VAL A 43 -0.45 2.19 2.79
CA VAL A 43 0.43 1.51 1.84
C VAL A 43 -0.35 0.42 1.08
N ASN A 44 -1.14 -0.37 1.81
CA ASN A 44 -1.97 -1.43 1.22
C ASN A 44 -3.04 -0.85 0.29
N VAL A 45 -3.65 0.27 0.66
CA VAL A 45 -4.60 1.02 -0.20
C VAL A 45 -3.91 1.52 -1.46
N PHE A 46 -2.67 2.03 -1.35
CA PHE A 46 -1.90 2.45 -2.52
C PHE A 46 -1.65 1.29 -3.50
N VAL A 47 -1.29 0.11 -2.98
CA VAL A 47 -1.11 -1.09 -3.81
C VAL A 47 -2.43 -1.55 -4.43
N LEU A 48 -3.54 -1.52 -3.68
CA LEU A 48 -4.88 -1.83 -4.20
C LEU A 48 -5.29 -0.89 -5.33
N ILE A 49 -5.05 0.43 -5.18
CA ILE A 49 -5.31 1.41 -6.25
C ILE A 49 -4.45 1.11 -7.48
N SER A 50 -3.16 0.83 -7.29
CA SER A 50 -2.26 0.45 -8.39
C SER A 50 -2.73 -0.83 -9.10
N GLY A 51 -3.21 -1.81 -8.33
CA GLY A 51 -3.81 -3.03 -8.86
C GLY A 51 -5.13 -2.77 -9.59
N TRP A 52 -5.99 -1.90 -9.08
CA TRP A 52 -7.27 -1.56 -9.70
C TRP A 52 -7.12 -1.01 -11.10
N PHE A 53 -6.19 -0.08 -11.31
CA PHE A 53 -5.90 0.48 -12.63
C PHE A 53 -5.00 -0.39 -13.50
N GLY A 54 -4.32 -1.37 -12.90
CA GLY A 54 -3.36 -2.24 -13.57
C GLY A 54 -2.01 -1.56 -13.80
N ILE A 55 -0.94 -2.26 -13.47
CA ILE A 55 0.43 -1.79 -13.73
C ILE A 55 0.85 -2.25 -15.12
N HIS A 56 1.09 -1.30 -16.01
CA HIS A 56 1.62 -1.57 -17.35
C HIS A 56 3.12 -1.32 -17.36
N PHE A 57 3.90 -2.38 -17.46
CA PHE A 57 5.35 -2.30 -17.44
C PHE A 57 5.88 -1.49 -18.64
N LYS A 58 6.67 -0.46 -18.33
CA LYS A 58 7.42 0.36 -19.31
C LYS A 58 8.76 0.73 -18.72
N TRP A 59 9.84 0.41 -19.41
CA TRP A 59 11.20 0.77 -18.96
C TRP A 59 11.36 2.26 -18.64
N LYS A 60 10.82 3.13 -19.47
CA LYS A 60 10.87 4.58 -19.26
C LYS A 60 10.21 4.99 -17.93
N SER A 61 9.07 4.40 -17.60
CA SER A 61 8.37 4.70 -16.35
C SER A 61 9.12 4.18 -15.13
N LEU A 62 9.72 2.99 -15.22
CA LEU A 62 10.56 2.42 -14.17
C LEU A 62 11.78 3.30 -13.91
N LEU A 63 12.51 3.66 -14.96
CA LEU A 63 13.70 4.53 -14.85
C LEU A 63 13.34 5.91 -14.31
N SER A 64 12.21 6.49 -14.76
CA SER A 64 11.72 7.77 -14.23
C SER A 64 11.39 7.67 -12.73
N PHE A 65 10.75 6.60 -12.29
CA PHE A 65 10.46 6.37 -10.89
C PHE A 65 11.74 6.20 -10.07
N MET A 66 12.69 5.39 -10.52
CA MET A 66 13.99 5.21 -9.87
C MET A 66 14.77 6.52 -9.79
N PHE A 67 14.76 7.30 -10.87
CA PHE A 67 15.39 8.63 -10.88
C PHE A 67 14.76 9.58 -9.87
N GLN A 68 13.43 9.63 -9.77
CA GLN A 68 12.74 10.46 -8.79
C GLN A 68 13.14 10.07 -7.36
N VAL A 69 13.14 8.78 -7.04
CA VAL A 69 13.52 8.29 -5.70
C VAL A 69 14.97 8.67 -5.38
N PHE A 70 15.88 8.46 -6.33
CA PHE A 70 17.29 8.85 -6.19
C PHE A 70 17.44 10.37 -6.01
N PHE A 71 16.80 11.16 -6.87
CA PHE A 71 16.87 12.62 -6.81
C PHE A 71 16.43 13.16 -5.46
N PHE A 72 15.26 12.73 -4.97
CA PHE A 72 14.77 13.16 -3.66
C PHE A 72 15.64 12.61 -2.52
N GLY A 73 16.18 11.41 -2.63
CA GLY A 73 17.15 10.88 -1.67
C GLY A 73 18.38 11.76 -1.55
N CYS A 74 18.97 12.15 -2.68
CA CYS A 74 20.11 13.06 -2.71
C CYS A 74 19.77 14.45 -2.17
N LEU A 75 18.59 14.99 -2.51
CA LEU A 75 18.14 16.29 -2.03
C LEU A 75 18.01 16.30 -0.50
N ILE A 76 17.35 15.30 0.07
CA ILE A 76 17.17 15.15 1.52
C ILE A 76 18.53 14.99 2.21
N TYR A 77 19.41 14.13 1.66
CA TYR A 77 20.73 13.92 2.21
C TYR A 77 21.57 15.19 2.20
N ALA A 78 21.57 15.94 1.09
CA ALA A 78 22.25 17.23 0.99
C ALA A 78 21.68 18.23 2.01
N PHE A 79 20.37 18.29 2.19
CA PHE A 79 19.73 19.13 3.22
C PHE A 79 20.23 18.75 4.63
N CYS A 80 20.26 17.45 4.97
CA CYS A 80 20.76 16.99 6.27
C CYS A 80 22.22 17.36 6.50
N VAL A 81 23.07 17.24 5.47
CA VAL A 81 24.48 17.65 5.57
C VAL A 81 24.64 19.15 5.80
N VAL A 82 23.92 19.96 5.03
CA VAL A 82 24.09 21.44 5.07
C VAL A 82 23.44 22.07 6.31
N PHE A 83 22.22 21.65 6.65
CA PHE A 83 21.44 22.32 7.70
C PHE A 83 21.45 21.62 9.05
N LEU A 84 21.62 20.28 9.07
CA LEU A 84 21.64 19.50 10.30
C LEU A 84 23.07 19.09 10.73
N GLY A 85 24.09 19.45 9.95
CA GLY A 85 25.47 19.16 10.27
C GLY A 85 25.84 17.67 10.22
N THR A 86 25.07 16.86 9.49
CA THR A 86 25.32 15.43 9.35
C THR A 86 26.63 15.22 8.61
N SER A 87 27.51 14.37 9.12
CA SER A 87 28.78 14.04 8.44
C SER A 87 28.53 13.27 7.14
N ILE A 88 29.31 13.61 6.10
CA ILE A 88 29.28 12.86 4.84
C ILE A 88 29.81 11.45 5.08
N SER A 89 29.01 10.43 4.76
CA SER A 89 29.37 9.03 4.92
C SER A 89 29.02 8.22 3.68
N LEU A 90 29.82 7.17 3.42
CA LEU A 90 29.51 6.21 2.34
C LEU A 90 28.15 5.55 2.53
N LYS A 91 27.72 5.34 3.78
CA LYS A 91 26.40 4.79 4.09
C LYS A 91 25.28 5.76 3.65
N GLY A 92 25.40 7.05 3.94
CA GLY A 92 24.43 8.06 3.52
C GLY A 92 24.33 8.18 2.00
N VAL A 93 25.46 8.11 1.29
CA VAL A 93 25.46 8.04 -0.18
C VAL A 93 24.79 6.77 -0.69
N ALA A 94 25.07 5.61 -0.10
CA ALA A 94 24.45 4.33 -0.49
C ALA A 94 22.92 4.35 -0.23
N GLU A 95 22.47 5.05 0.79
CA GLU A 95 21.04 5.23 1.06
C GLU A 95 20.32 6.01 -0.06
N CYS A 96 20.98 6.99 -0.67
CA CYS A 96 20.44 7.68 -1.84
C CYS A 96 20.21 6.73 -3.03
N PHE A 97 21.06 5.71 -3.19
CA PHE A 97 20.91 4.67 -4.22
C PHE A 97 19.98 3.52 -3.81
N GLN A 98 19.27 3.62 -2.67
CA GLN A 98 18.36 2.60 -2.18
C GLN A 98 19.03 1.23 -1.93
N VAL A 99 20.32 1.18 -1.70
CA VAL A 99 21.08 -0.06 -1.45
C VAL A 99 20.91 -0.55 -0.01
N THR A 100 20.51 0.33 0.92
CA THR A 100 20.26 0.01 2.32
C THR A 100 18.83 -0.49 2.57
N GLN A 101 18.54 -0.95 3.78
CA GLN A 101 17.17 -1.42 4.14
C GLN A 101 16.16 -0.28 4.35
N TRP A 102 16.57 0.97 4.30
CA TRP A 102 15.76 2.14 4.67
C TRP A 102 14.44 2.25 3.91
N ASN A 103 14.43 2.06 2.59
CA ASN A 103 13.23 2.22 1.76
C ASN A 103 12.67 0.87 1.29
N TRP A 104 12.22 0.04 2.23
CA TRP A 104 11.65 -1.27 1.94
C TRP A 104 10.46 -1.20 0.94
N PHE A 105 9.58 -0.18 1.07
CA PHE A 105 8.42 -0.01 0.19
C PHE A 105 8.82 0.17 -1.28
N VAL A 106 9.82 1.02 -1.55
CA VAL A 106 10.30 1.28 -2.91
C VAL A 106 10.77 -0.01 -3.57
N LYS A 107 11.53 -0.83 -2.85
CA LYS A 107 12.04 -2.12 -3.35
C LYS A 107 10.92 -3.12 -3.61
N ALA A 108 9.99 -3.23 -2.66
CA ALA A 108 8.83 -4.10 -2.79
C ALA A 108 7.96 -3.69 -3.97
N TYR A 109 7.77 -2.38 -4.18
CA TYR A 109 6.99 -1.85 -5.30
C TYR A 109 7.70 -2.00 -6.65
N ILE A 110 9.03 -1.80 -6.72
CA ILE A 110 9.83 -2.07 -7.92
C ILE A 110 9.68 -3.54 -8.33
N LEU A 111 9.80 -4.47 -7.38
CA LEU A 111 9.66 -5.90 -7.67
C LEU A 111 8.23 -6.23 -8.13
N LEU A 112 7.20 -5.66 -7.50
CA LEU A 112 5.82 -5.78 -7.97
C LEU A 112 5.68 -5.26 -9.42
N TYR A 113 6.29 -4.10 -9.71
CA TYR A 113 6.27 -3.49 -11.04
C TYR A 113 6.94 -4.39 -12.10
N LEU A 114 8.08 -5.01 -11.78
CA LEU A 114 8.80 -5.93 -12.65
C LEU A 114 8.01 -7.22 -12.94
N ILE A 115 7.29 -7.74 -11.94
CA ILE A 115 6.49 -8.97 -12.07
C ILE A 115 5.12 -8.69 -12.70
N SER A 116 4.67 -7.42 -12.75
CA SER A 116 3.33 -7.06 -13.21
C SER A 116 2.95 -7.60 -14.59
N PRO A 117 3.85 -7.79 -15.60
CA PRO A 117 3.46 -8.41 -16.86
C PRO A 117 2.96 -9.85 -16.70
N VAL A 118 3.63 -10.64 -15.84
CA VAL A 118 3.23 -12.02 -15.55
C VAL A 118 1.90 -12.05 -14.80
N LEU A 119 1.72 -11.17 -13.81
CA LEU A 119 0.46 -11.06 -13.07
C LEU A 119 -0.69 -10.64 -13.98
N ASN A 120 -0.47 -9.70 -14.88
CA ASN A 120 -1.46 -9.25 -15.85
C ASN A 120 -1.88 -10.39 -16.80
N GLU A 121 -0.92 -11.20 -17.26
CA GLU A 121 -1.20 -12.33 -18.13
C GLU A 121 -2.01 -13.40 -17.40
N PHE A 122 -1.66 -13.70 -16.14
CA PHE A 122 -2.48 -14.56 -15.29
C PHE A 122 -3.90 -13.99 -15.12
N CYS A 123 -4.04 -12.70 -14.79
CA CYS A 123 -5.35 -12.07 -14.62
C CYS A 123 -6.22 -12.13 -15.86
N LYS A 124 -5.63 -12.07 -17.07
CA LYS A 124 -6.38 -12.17 -18.33
C LYS A 124 -6.92 -13.59 -18.59
N ASN A 125 -6.11 -14.59 -18.32
CA ASN A 125 -6.37 -15.98 -18.71
C ASN A 125 -7.06 -16.81 -17.62
N ALA A 126 -6.94 -16.41 -16.33
CA ALA A 126 -7.55 -17.12 -15.23
C ALA A 126 -9.08 -17.08 -15.29
N ASP A 127 -9.72 -18.24 -15.14
CA ASP A 127 -11.15 -18.32 -14.91
C ASP A 127 -11.50 -17.88 -13.48
N ARG A 128 -12.76 -17.51 -13.27
CA ARG A 128 -13.23 -16.97 -11.99
C ARG A 128 -13.00 -17.92 -10.82
N LYS A 129 -13.18 -19.23 -11.02
CA LYS A 129 -13.02 -20.23 -9.95
C LYS A 129 -11.56 -20.32 -9.51
N SER A 130 -10.65 -20.50 -10.47
CA SER A 130 -9.20 -20.56 -10.22
C SER A 130 -8.70 -19.28 -9.55
N PHE A 131 -9.21 -18.12 -9.94
CA PHE A 131 -8.83 -16.85 -9.34
C PHE A 131 -9.28 -16.76 -7.87
N ILE A 132 -10.54 -17.12 -7.57
CA ILE A 132 -11.05 -17.16 -6.18
C ILE A 132 -10.24 -18.16 -5.35
N THR A 133 -10.00 -19.36 -5.86
CA THR A 133 -9.22 -20.38 -5.16
C THR A 133 -7.83 -19.87 -4.81
N LEU A 134 -7.13 -19.24 -5.76
CA LEU A 134 -5.82 -18.66 -5.52
C LEU A 134 -5.86 -17.58 -4.42
N LEU A 135 -6.82 -16.64 -4.48
CA LEU A 135 -6.96 -15.60 -3.49
C LEU A 135 -7.27 -16.16 -2.09
N CYS A 136 -8.21 -17.12 -2.01
CA CYS A 136 -8.56 -17.74 -0.74
C CYS A 136 -7.36 -18.49 -0.13
N CYS A 137 -6.65 -19.30 -0.91
CA CYS A 137 -5.45 -19.99 -0.43
C CYS A 137 -4.36 -19.02 -0.02
N PHE A 138 -4.13 -17.97 -0.82
CA PHE A 138 -3.11 -16.96 -0.52
C PHE A 138 -3.40 -16.23 0.79
N PHE A 139 -4.61 -15.69 0.96
CA PHE A 139 -4.96 -14.94 2.16
C PHE A 139 -5.10 -15.84 3.39
N ALA A 140 -5.58 -17.09 3.24
CA ALA A 140 -5.57 -18.07 4.33
C ALA A 140 -4.14 -18.35 4.79
N PHE A 141 -3.22 -18.59 3.86
CA PHE A 141 -1.79 -18.78 4.17
C PHE A 141 -1.21 -17.52 4.86
N GLN A 142 -1.45 -16.35 4.31
CA GLN A 142 -0.96 -15.08 4.87
C GLN A 142 -1.50 -14.84 6.28
N THR A 143 -2.78 -15.14 6.54
CA THR A 143 -3.37 -14.99 7.88
C THR A 143 -2.77 -15.97 8.87
N ILE A 144 -2.69 -17.25 8.52
CA ILE A 144 -2.20 -18.29 9.41
C ILE A 144 -0.73 -18.07 9.78
N TYR A 145 0.12 -17.89 8.76
CA TYR A 145 1.57 -17.77 8.97
C TYR A 145 2.04 -16.35 9.25
N GLY A 146 1.32 -15.34 8.79
CA GLY A 146 1.61 -13.93 9.08
C GLY A 146 1.30 -13.60 10.54
N CYS A 147 0.13 -14.00 11.05
CA CYS A 147 -0.25 -13.77 12.45
C CYS A 147 0.60 -14.57 13.43
N SER A 148 1.05 -15.77 13.06
CA SER A 148 1.93 -16.60 13.91
C SER A 148 3.38 -16.11 13.96
N GLY A 149 3.77 -15.14 13.08
CA GLY A 149 5.16 -14.71 12.94
C GLY A 149 6.10 -15.78 12.36
N ALA A 150 5.55 -16.92 11.92
CA ALA A 150 6.34 -18.05 11.42
C ALA A 150 6.94 -17.79 10.02
N ALA A 151 6.37 -16.87 9.25
CA ALA A 151 6.83 -16.55 7.91
C ALA A 151 7.37 -15.11 7.84
N LYS A 152 8.66 -14.95 8.10
CA LYS A 152 9.34 -13.63 8.06
C LYS A 152 9.22 -12.92 6.71
N PHE A 153 9.08 -13.66 5.60
CA PHE A 153 8.93 -13.10 4.26
C PHE A 153 7.56 -12.43 4.01
N ILE A 154 6.59 -12.60 4.91
CA ILE A 154 5.27 -11.92 4.85
C ILE A 154 5.31 -10.54 5.50
N GLU A 155 6.19 -10.34 6.51
CA GLU A 155 6.42 -9.06 7.21
C GLU A 155 5.11 -8.36 7.62
N ALA A 156 4.20 -9.09 8.25
CA ALA A 156 2.89 -8.59 8.70
C ALA A 156 2.06 -7.91 7.58
N GLY A 157 2.24 -8.33 6.33
CA GLY A 157 1.53 -7.75 5.18
C GLY A 157 2.31 -6.66 4.42
N TYR A 158 3.50 -6.30 4.85
CA TYR A 158 4.35 -5.25 4.26
C TYR A 158 5.50 -5.80 3.41
N SER A 159 5.25 -6.87 2.67
CA SER A 159 6.23 -7.50 1.78
C SER A 159 5.78 -7.47 0.33
N THR A 160 6.70 -7.72 -0.60
CA THR A 160 6.36 -7.85 -2.03
C THR A 160 5.34 -8.96 -2.27
N ILE A 161 5.43 -10.08 -1.52
CA ILE A 161 4.49 -11.19 -1.63
C ILE A 161 3.08 -10.73 -1.25
N SER A 162 2.94 -10.00 -0.15
CA SER A 162 1.66 -9.41 0.27
C SER A 162 1.13 -8.41 -0.77
N PHE A 163 2.00 -7.62 -1.40
CA PHE A 163 1.64 -6.70 -2.48
C PHE A 163 1.14 -7.41 -3.73
N ILE A 164 1.72 -8.57 -4.08
CA ILE A 164 1.22 -9.43 -5.16
C ILE A 164 -0.22 -9.89 -4.86
N GLY A 165 -0.48 -10.35 -3.64
CA GLY A 165 -1.82 -10.74 -3.21
C GLY A 165 -2.83 -9.59 -3.30
N LEU A 166 -2.47 -8.40 -2.81
CA LEU A 166 -3.32 -7.21 -2.90
C LEU A 166 -3.54 -6.77 -4.35
N TYR A 167 -2.52 -6.84 -5.19
CA TYR A 167 -2.62 -6.55 -6.62
C TYR A 167 -3.62 -7.47 -7.31
N LEU A 168 -3.51 -8.78 -7.09
CA LEU A 168 -4.43 -9.78 -7.63
C LEU A 168 -5.86 -9.58 -7.09
N LEU A 169 -6.01 -9.28 -5.80
CA LEU A 169 -7.30 -8.94 -5.21
C LEU A 169 -7.94 -7.75 -5.91
N ALA A 170 -7.19 -6.67 -6.11
CA ALA A 170 -7.69 -5.47 -6.78
C ALA A 170 -8.11 -5.74 -8.23
N GLN A 171 -7.34 -6.53 -8.97
CA GLN A 171 -7.68 -6.96 -10.33
C GLN A 171 -8.95 -7.83 -10.34
N PHE A 172 -9.11 -8.72 -9.36
CA PHE A 172 -10.33 -9.52 -9.22
C PHE A 172 -11.55 -8.63 -8.95
N LEU A 173 -11.44 -7.69 -8.01
CA LEU A 173 -12.50 -6.75 -7.68
C LEU A 173 -12.88 -5.88 -8.90
N HIS A 174 -11.89 -5.37 -9.62
CA HIS A 174 -12.12 -4.58 -10.83
C HIS A 174 -12.84 -5.39 -11.93
N ARG A 175 -12.40 -6.63 -12.17
CA ARG A 175 -12.93 -7.46 -13.26
C ARG A 175 -14.33 -8.04 -12.97
N TYR A 176 -14.58 -8.47 -11.74
CA TYR A 176 -15.78 -9.26 -11.42
C TYR A 176 -16.80 -8.54 -10.55
N ILE A 177 -16.39 -7.54 -9.75
CA ILE A 177 -17.28 -6.85 -8.81
C ILE A 177 -17.63 -5.43 -9.31
N ALA A 178 -16.68 -4.68 -9.85
CA ALA A 178 -16.91 -3.33 -10.34
C ALA A 178 -18.09 -3.23 -11.35
N PRO A 179 -18.23 -4.14 -12.35
CA PRO A 179 -19.35 -4.08 -13.28
C PRO A 179 -20.71 -4.22 -12.59
N SER A 180 -20.78 -5.06 -11.55
CA SER A 180 -22.00 -5.26 -10.76
C SER A 180 -22.35 -4.02 -9.92
N LEU A 181 -21.33 -3.38 -9.31
CA LEU A 181 -21.53 -2.15 -8.53
C LEU A 181 -22.01 -0.99 -9.41
N VAL A 182 -21.44 -0.81 -10.60
CA VAL A 182 -21.89 0.21 -11.55
C VAL A 182 -23.34 -0.04 -11.99
N LYS A 183 -23.74 -1.30 -12.18
CA LYS A 183 -25.13 -1.66 -12.51
C LYS A 183 -26.07 -1.30 -11.37
N ILE A 184 -25.72 -1.62 -10.12
CA ILE A 184 -26.52 -1.27 -8.93
C ILE A 184 -26.65 0.25 -8.80
N GLN A 185 -25.56 1.00 -8.94
CA GLN A 185 -25.57 2.46 -8.87
C GLN A 185 -26.48 3.09 -9.93
N LYS A 186 -26.44 2.58 -11.17
CA LYS A 186 -27.36 3.04 -12.24
C LYS A 186 -28.83 2.76 -11.90
N ILE A 187 -29.14 1.57 -11.38
CA ILE A 187 -30.48 1.21 -10.97
C ILE A 187 -30.96 2.15 -9.84
N THR A 188 -30.12 2.39 -8.83
CA THR A 188 -30.44 3.27 -7.71
C THR A 188 -30.68 4.71 -8.17
N LEU A 189 -29.88 5.21 -9.11
CA LEU A 189 -30.08 6.55 -9.70
C LEU A 189 -31.37 6.65 -10.52
N ILE A 190 -31.70 5.62 -11.29
CA ILE A 190 -32.94 5.59 -12.09
C ILE A 190 -34.15 5.50 -11.18
N THR A 191 -34.13 4.64 -10.16
CA THR A 191 -35.25 4.52 -9.20
C THR A 191 -35.37 5.74 -8.31
N GLY A 192 -34.27 6.31 -7.80
CA GLY A 192 -34.26 7.53 -7.01
C GLY A 192 -34.71 8.75 -7.83
N GLY A 193 -34.26 8.88 -9.07
CA GLY A 193 -34.71 9.92 -9.99
C GLY A 193 -36.18 9.77 -10.38
N GLY A 194 -36.67 8.54 -10.60
CA GLY A 194 -38.08 8.27 -10.88
C GLY A 194 -39.01 8.64 -9.72
N ILE A 195 -38.61 8.38 -8.48
CA ILE A 195 -39.38 8.77 -7.29
C ILE A 195 -39.42 10.28 -7.14
N SER A 196 -38.33 10.99 -7.42
CA SER A 196 -38.31 12.46 -7.39
C SER A 196 -39.24 13.10 -8.43
N CYS A 197 -39.38 12.48 -9.62
CA CYS A 197 -40.30 12.95 -10.66
C CYS A 197 -41.81 12.66 -10.35
N LEU A 198 -42.10 11.73 -9.43
CA LEU A 198 -43.47 11.43 -9.01
C LEU A 198 -43.94 12.28 -7.81
N LEU A 199 -43.01 13.01 -7.18
CA LEU A 199 -43.28 13.87 -6.01
C LEU A 199 -43.34 15.38 -6.37
N VAL A 200 -43.20 15.73 -7.64
CA VAL A 200 -43.40 17.08 -8.22
C VAL A 200 -44.66 17.09 -9.05
#